data_07d408477aaeb2eab233bd5ab5693409
#
_entry.id   07d408477aaeb2eab233bd5ab5693409
#
_cell.length_a   1.000
_cell.length_b   1.000
_cell.length_c   1.000
_cell.angle_alpha   90.00
_cell.angle_beta   90.00
_cell.angle_gamma   90.00
#
_symmetry.space_group_name_H-M   'P 1'
#
loop_
_entity.id
_entity.type
_entity.pdbx_description
1 polymer ?
#
loop_
_entity_poly.entity_id
_entity_poly.type
_entity_poly.pdbx_seq_one_letter_code
_entity_poly.pdbx_strand_id
1 'polypeptide(L)'
;ATHLDWTMVPYIRKSFFKHYVVAYLKTTPDFLGLDLMGMLFDNYRDEVGIMRNRFEDWIDENKAMFLDKFGLTEASFRLDNKIALDPVFYQSALYDTIVETKQAVEGMYHNLNTLQSRSGNQLPFTSINYGTCTSPEGRLVIKALIDGSLKGTGRLRKTSIFPCGIFQIMSGVNKEPGTPNYDLKRMALQSTATRLYPNYANVDWSGNAGYDVNDPCTYFSTMGCRTANGWDINGLGQRKDGRGNICPVTVIMPTLAMQAVKHYETMPCGDVEEDTIEFFMQLLDVKIHEAKDMLLERFEYICSQSSSAAKFMYENGTMAGYDGKDIRSALKHGTLAL
;
A
#
# COMPACT_ATOMS: atom_id res chain seq x y z
N ALA A 1 -1.73 0.67 -0.47
CA ALA A 1 -0.47 1.39 -0.17
C ALA A 1 0.02 2.07 -1.44
N THR A 2 0.51 3.29 -1.31
CA THR A 2 0.91 4.15 -2.43
C THR A 2 2.39 4.01 -2.83
N HIS A 3 3.24 3.52 -1.92
CA HIS A 3 4.69 3.33 -2.10
C HIS A 3 5.21 2.30 -1.10
N LEU A 4 4.73 1.06 -1.21
CA LEU A 4 5.00 0.00 -0.23
C LEU A 4 6.50 -0.31 -0.07
N ASP A 5 7.26 -0.30 -1.16
CA ASP A 5 8.69 -0.54 -1.18
C ASP A 5 9.51 0.48 -0.35
N TRP A 6 9.08 1.74 -0.33
CA TRP A 6 9.65 2.77 0.53
C TRP A 6 9.23 2.62 1.98
N THR A 7 7.94 2.38 2.20
CA THR A 7 7.37 2.20 3.55
C THR A 7 8.02 1.04 4.30
N MET A 8 8.41 -0.01 3.59
CA MET A 8 9.00 -1.21 4.20
C MET A 8 10.50 -1.10 4.49
N VAL A 9 11.21 -0.09 4.00
CA VAL A 9 12.67 0.06 4.22
C VAL A 9 13.06 0.01 5.71
N PRO A 10 12.43 0.78 6.63
CA PRO A 10 12.80 0.71 8.05
C PRO A 10 12.51 -0.66 8.67
N TYR A 11 11.48 -1.34 8.24
CA TYR A 11 11.14 -2.69 8.75
C TYR A 11 12.15 -3.74 8.27
N ILE A 12 12.63 -3.65 7.03
CA ILE A 12 13.69 -4.53 6.53
C ILE A 12 14.99 -4.29 7.30
N ARG A 13 15.35 -3.03 7.59
CA ARG A 13 16.52 -2.71 8.41
C ARG A 13 16.39 -3.23 9.84
N LYS A 14 15.21 -3.10 10.43
CA LYS A 14 14.92 -3.67 11.76
C LYS A 14 15.06 -5.19 11.75
N SER A 15 14.50 -5.87 10.75
CA SER A 15 14.67 -7.32 10.58
C SER A 15 16.15 -7.71 10.42
N PHE A 16 16.89 -6.96 9.60
CA PHE A 16 18.32 -7.22 9.41
C PHE A 16 19.13 -7.05 10.71
N PHE A 17 18.87 -5.99 11.46
CA PHE A 17 19.49 -5.80 12.78
C PHE A 17 19.14 -6.94 13.73
N LYS A 18 17.88 -7.34 13.84
CA LYS A 18 17.44 -8.50 14.63
C LYS A 18 18.23 -9.76 14.28
N HIS A 19 18.31 -10.09 13.00
CA HIS A 19 19.04 -11.28 12.55
C HIS A 19 20.54 -11.19 12.77
N TYR A 20 21.11 -9.98 12.70
CA TYR A 20 22.52 -9.77 13.04
C TYR A 20 22.79 -10.01 14.52
N VAL A 21 21.92 -9.53 15.40
CA VAL A 21 21.98 -9.82 16.85
C VAL A 21 21.82 -11.31 17.11
N VAL A 22 20.87 -11.98 16.43
CA VAL A 22 20.69 -13.45 16.54
C VAL A 22 21.97 -14.19 16.12
N ALA A 23 22.59 -13.80 15.02
CA ALA A 23 23.84 -14.41 14.56
C ALA A 23 24.98 -14.23 15.56
N TYR A 24 25.10 -13.04 16.15
CA TYR A 24 26.05 -12.76 17.22
C TYR A 24 25.77 -13.62 18.46
N LEU A 25 24.53 -13.66 18.95
CA LEU A 25 24.18 -14.42 20.17
C LEU A 25 24.37 -15.93 20.01
N LYS A 26 24.21 -16.47 18.81
CA LYS A 26 24.55 -17.90 18.53
C LYS A 26 26.01 -18.22 18.72
N THR A 27 26.91 -17.24 18.61
CA THR A 27 28.35 -17.42 18.85
C THR A 27 28.78 -17.13 20.30
N THR A 28 27.87 -16.55 21.07
CA THR A 28 28.08 -16.19 22.51
C THR A 28 26.91 -16.71 23.34
N PRO A 29 26.77 -18.06 23.46
CA PRO A 29 25.59 -18.69 24.09
C PRO A 29 25.36 -18.31 25.56
N ASP A 30 26.42 -17.95 26.28
CA ASP A 30 26.32 -17.53 27.68
C ASP A 30 26.07 -16.03 27.88
N PHE A 31 25.80 -15.30 26.77
CA PHE A 31 25.56 -13.88 26.84
C PHE A 31 24.31 -13.57 27.68
N LEU A 32 24.50 -12.94 28.83
CA LEU A 32 23.46 -12.61 29.82
C LEU A 32 22.62 -13.81 30.31
N GLY A 33 23.07 -15.06 30.16
CA GLY A 33 22.30 -16.23 30.57
C GLY A 33 20.98 -16.44 29.84
N LEU A 34 20.87 -15.97 28.61
CA LEU A 34 19.65 -15.99 27.84
C LEU A 34 19.38 -17.35 27.20
N ASP A 35 18.17 -17.86 27.36
CA ASP A 35 17.62 -18.89 26.48
C ASP A 35 17.14 -18.28 25.18
N LEU A 36 18.04 -18.07 24.23
CA LEU A 36 17.76 -17.49 22.95
C LEU A 36 16.63 -18.21 22.17
N MET A 37 16.63 -19.53 22.21
CA MET A 37 15.66 -20.34 21.49
C MET A 37 14.25 -20.20 22.08
N GLY A 38 14.15 -20.21 23.42
CA GLY A 38 12.87 -19.94 24.09
C GLY A 38 12.34 -18.55 23.79
N MET A 39 13.22 -17.55 23.89
CA MET A 39 12.82 -16.15 23.62
C MET A 39 12.37 -15.87 22.18
N LEU A 40 12.98 -16.51 21.18
CA LEU A 40 12.63 -16.31 19.77
C LEU A 40 11.17 -16.66 19.46
N PHE A 41 10.58 -17.58 20.21
CA PHE A 41 9.21 -18.07 20.00
C PHE A 41 8.24 -17.61 21.09
N ASP A 42 8.70 -16.85 22.07
CA ASP A 42 7.85 -16.33 23.14
C ASP A 42 7.08 -15.10 22.67
N ASN A 43 5.75 -15.22 22.64
CA ASN A 43 4.84 -14.18 22.21
C ASN A 43 3.87 -13.80 23.33
N TYR A 44 3.49 -12.54 23.36
CA TYR A 44 2.46 -12.04 24.26
C TYR A 44 1.46 -11.14 23.53
N ARG A 45 0.32 -10.87 24.14
CA ARG A 45 -0.62 -9.85 23.65
C ARG A 45 -0.39 -8.56 24.42
N ASP A 46 -0.24 -7.46 23.68
CA ASP A 46 -0.20 -6.13 24.29
C ASP A 46 -1.59 -5.66 24.76
N GLU A 47 -1.65 -4.48 25.39
CA GLU A 47 -2.88 -3.88 25.91
C GLU A 47 -3.94 -3.65 24.83
N VAL A 48 -3.55 -3.51 23.58
CA VAL A 48 -4.44 -3.34 22.41
C VAL A 48 -4.86 -4.70 21.82
N GLY A 49 -4.31 -5.81 22.35
CA GLY A 49 -4.59 -7.16 21.87
C GLY A 49 -3.74 -7.59 20.67
N ILE A 50 -2.69 -6.84 20.32
CA ILE A 50 -1.76 -7.16 19.24
C ILE A 50 -0.74 -8.18 19.76
N MET A 51 -0.52 -9.25 18.98
CA MET A 51 0.52 -10.21 19.27
C MET A 51 1.89 -9.60 19.03
N ARG A 52 2.75 -9.65 20.05
CA ARG A 52 4.14 -9.19 20.00
C ARG A 52 5.08 -10.31 20.36
N ASN A 53 6.28 -10.26 19.81
CA ASN A 53 7.35 -11.21 20.14
C ASN A 53 8.25 -10.60 21.22
N ARG A 54 8.38 -11.27 22.36
CA ARG A 54 9.20 -10.79 23.49
C ARG A 54 10.65 -10.56 23.11
N PHE A 55 11.19 -11.38 22.22
CA PHE A 55 12.56 -11.21 21.77
C PHE A 55 12.74 -9.95 20.94
N GLU A 56 11.78 -9.62 20.10
CA GLU A 56 11.82 -8.36 19.31
C GLU A 56 11.75 -7.14 20.20
N ASP A 57 10.85 -7.13 21.19
CA ASP A 57 10.74 -6.05 22.16
C ASP A 57 12.01 -5.93 23.00
N TRP A 58 12.58 -7.07 23.46
CA TRP A 58 13.84 -7.09 24.18
C TRP A 58 15.03 -6.56 23.36
N ILE A 59 15.09 -6.89 22.04
CA ILE A 59 16.10 -6.30 21.16
C ILE A 59 15.92 -4.78 21.03
N ASP A 60 14.69 -4.31 20.89
CA ASP A 60 14.41 -2.88 20.79
C ASP A 60 14.82 -2.14 22.08
N GLU A 61 14.52 -2.69 23.23
CA GLU A 61 14.94 -2.16 24.54
C GLU A 61 16.45 -2.14 24.75
N ASN A 62 17.16 -3.14 24.23
CA ASN A 62 18.61 -3.29 24.37
C ASN A 62 19.41 -2.83 23.14
N LYS A 63 18.76 -2.16 22.19
CA LYS A 63 19.35 -1.74 20.93
C LYS A 63 20.63 -0.91 21.12
N ALA A 64 20.59 0.06 22.04
CA ALA A 64 21.74 0.92 22.31
C ALA A 64 22.95 0.11 22.81
N MET A 65 22.73 -0.89 23.67
CA MET A 65 23.78 -1.79 24.16
C MET A 65 24.44 -2.58 23.03
N PHE A 66 23.65 -3.10 22.08
CA PHE A 66 24.19 -3.85 20.94
C PHE A 66 24.95 -2.93 19.98
N LEU A 67 24.43 -1.74 19.71
CA LEU A 67 25.11 -0.77 18.87
C LEU A 67 26.48 -0.36 19.44
N ASP A 68 26.53 -0.10 20.73
CA ASP A 68 27.80 0.18 21.45
C ASP A 68 28.74 -1.03 21.41
N LYS A 69 28.23 -2.22 21.71
CA LYS A 69 28.99 -3.48 21.66
C LYS A 69 29.64 -3.73 20.31
N PHE A 70 28.94 -3.42 19.21
CA PHE A 70 29.45 -3.58 17.85
C PHE A 70 30.29 -2.38 17.38
N GLY A 71 30.29 -1.28 18.09
CA GLY A 71 30.90 -0.02 17.66
C GLY A 71 30.22 0.57 16.41
N LEU A 72 28.91 0.39 16.27
CA LEU A 72 28.11 0.70 15.08
C LEU A 72 26.96 1.66 15.41
N THR A 73 26.36 2.23 14.39
CA THR A 73 25.14 3.04 14.47
C THR A 73 23.99 2.33 13.75
N GLU A 74 22.75 2.76 13.96
CA GLU A 74 21.60 2.26 13.21
C GLU A 74 21.78 2.38 11.68
N ALA A 75 22.40 3.46 11.23
CA ALA A 75 22.68 3.69 9.82
C ALA A 75 23.65 2.66 9.21
N SER A 76 24.40 1.94 10.05
CA SER A 76 25.31 0.87 9.62
C SER A 76 24.55 -0.39 9.16
N PHE A 77 23.30 -0.60 9.62
CA PHE A 77 22.52 -1.81 9.32
C PHE A 77 21.72 -1.68 8.03
N ARG A 78 22.46 -1.48 6.94
CA ARG A 78 21.93 -1.52 5.57
C ARG A 78 22.35 -2.81 4.90
N LEU A 79 21.50 -3.35 4.03
CA LEU A 79 21.77 -4.62 3.34
C LEU A 79 22.99 -4.58 2.41
N ASP A 80 23.48 -3.41 2.03
CA ASP A 80 24.68 -3.23 1.18
C ASP A 80 25.96 -2.92 1.97
N ASN A 81 25.90 -2.74 3.29
CA ASN A 81 27.03 -2.29 4.10
C ASN A 81 27.91 -3.47 4.56
N LYS A 82 28.52 -4.15 3.59
CA LYS A 82 29.42 -5.31 3.83
C LYS A 82 30.72 -4.96 4.55
N ILE A 83 31.14 -3.69 4.50
CA ILE A 83 32.48 -3.27 4.97
C ILE A 83 32.48 -3.01 6.47
N ALA A 84 31.38 -2.44 6.99
CA ALA A 84 31.28 -2.05 8.39
C ALA A 84 30.82 -3.18 9.32
N LEU A 85 30.28 -4.27 8.77
CA LEU A 85 29.68 -5.38 9.52
C LEU A 85 30.61 -6.59 9.52
N ASP A 86 30.61 -7.37 10.62
CA ASP A 86 31.32 -8.65 10.66
C ASP A 86 30.80 -9.56 9.55
N PRO A 87 31.70 -10.10 8.69
CA PRO A 87 31.29 -10.86 7.52
C PRO A 87 30.44 -12.10 7.83
N VAL A 88 30.70 -12.78 8.95
CA VAL A 88 29.99 -14.01 9.34
C VAL A 88 28.56 -13.67 9.77
N PHE A 89 28.41 -12.68 10.65
CA PHE A 89 27.10 -12.25 11.12
C PHE A 89 26.31 -11.58 10.00
N TYR A 90 26.97 -10.79 9.15
CA TYR A 90 26.37 -10.16 7.98
C TYR A 90 25.76 -11.20 7.03
N GLN A 91 26.49 -12.24 6.64
CA GLN A 91 25.98 -13.25 5.71
C GLN A 91 24.76 -14.00 6.28
N SER A 92 24.83 -14.40 7.55
CA SER A 92 23.71 -15.06 8.24
C SER A 92 22.50 -14.13 8.30
N ALA A 93 22.68 -12.90 8.75
CA ALA A 93 21.62 -11.92 8.87
C ALA A 93 20.96 -11.58 7.51
N LEU A 94 21.79 -11.41 6.48
CA LEU A 94 21.29 -11.14 5.13
C LEU A 94 20.41 -12.29 4.60
N TYR A 95 20.88 -13.52 4.75
CA TYR A 95 20.13 -14.70 4.35
C TYR A 95 18.79 -14.79 5.08
N ASP A 96 18.79 -14.68 6.41
CA ASP A 96 17.60 -14.79 7.23
C ASP A 96 16.60 -13.67 6.94
N THR A 97 17.10 -12.44 6.73
CA THR A 97 16.25 -11.30 6.33
C THR A 97 15.57 -11.51 4.97
N ILE A 98 16.31 -12.06 4.00
CA ILE A 98 15.74 -12.37 2.67
C ILE A 98 14.67 -13.46 2.80
N VAL A 99 14.91 -14.49 3.60
CA VAL A 99 13.94 -15.58 3.84
C VAL A 99 12.70 -15.05 4.54
N GLU A 100 12.86 -14.29 5.63
CA GLU A 100 11.75 -13.67 6.36
C GLU A 100 10.91 -12.74 5.47
N THR A 101 11.56 -11.89 4.67
CA THR A 101 10.86 -10.99 3.74
C THR A 101 10.04 -11.77 2.71
N LYS A 102 10.59 -12.82 2.13
CA LYS A 102 9.87 -13.66 1.16
C LYS A 102 8.69 -14.39 1.81
N GLN A 103 8.87 -14.88 3.03
CA GLN A 103 7.82 -15.57 3.77
C GLN A 103 6.70 -14.60 4.18
N ALA A 104 7.05 -13.39 4.62
CA ALA A 104 6.08 -12.35 4.95
C ALA A 104 5.22 -11.96 3.72
N VAL A 105 5.85 -11.81 2.56
CA VAL A 105 5.14 -11.53 1.29
C VAL A 105 4.25 -12.72 0.89
N GLU A 106 4.71 -13.95 1.00
CA GLU A 106 3.89 -15.14 0.74
C GLU A 106 2.68 -15.21 1.67
N GLY A 107 2.88 -14.93 2.97
CA GLY A 107 1.83 -14.83 3.97
C GLY A 107 0.82 -13.73 3.64
N MET A 108 1.28 -12.56 3.19
CA MET A 108 0.41 -11.48 2.74
C MET A 108 -0.47 -11.90 1.56
N TYR A 109 0.11 -12.49 0.52
CA TYR A 109 -0.65 -13.00 -0.62
C TYR A 109 -1.68 -14.04 -0.19
N HIS A 110 -1.30 -14.97 0.68
CA HIS A 110 -2.20 -15.99 1.20
C HIS A 110 -3.36 -15.36 1.99
N ASN A 111 -3.05 -14.50 2.95
CA ASN A 111 -4.05 -13.89 3.83
C ASN A 111 -5.05 -13.02 3.06
N LEU A 112 -4.59 -12.20 2.11
CA LEU A 112 -5.46 -11.34 1.30
C LEU A 112 -6.40 -12.13 0.37
N ASN A 113 -6.12 -13.41 0.11
CA ASN A 113 -6.95 -14.26 -0.74
C ASN A 113 -7.75 -15.31 0.04
N THR A 114 -7.59 -15.41 1.35
CA THR A 114 -8.28 -16.41 2.19
C THR A 114 -9.01 -15.83 3.37
N LEU A 115 -8.52 -14.72 3.95
CA LEU A 115 -9.16 -14.09 5.10
C LEU A 115 -10.29 -13.18 4.65
N GLN A 116 -11.48 -13.46 5.17
CA GLN A 116 -12.67 -12.66 4.90
C GLN A 116 -12.67 -11.37 5.72
N SER A 117 -12.96 -10.24 5.08
CA SER A 117 -13.08 -8.95 5.75
C SER A 117 -14.46 -8.70 6.36
N ARG A 118 -15.48 -9.42 5.87
CA ARG A 118 -16.88 -9.31 6.31
C ARG A 118 -17.57 -10.67 6.28
N SER A 119 -18.71 -10.78 6.99
CA SER A 119 -19.66 -11.87 6.78
C SER A 119 -20.13 -11.88 5.31
N GLY A 120 -20.25 -13.04 4.70
CA GLY A 120 -20.64 -13.20 3.29
C GLY A 120 -19.47 -13.38 2.32
N ASN A 121 -18.32 -13.83 2.78
CA ASN A 121 -17.15 -14.23 1.97
C ASN A 121 -16.48 -13.10 1.17
N GLN A 122 -16.57 -11.85 1.61
CA GLN A 122 -15.85 -10.75 0.98
C GLN A 122 -14.38 -10.74 1.38
N LEU A 123 -13.49 -10.88 0.40
CA LEU A 123 -12.05 -10.64 0.57
C LEU A 123 -11.76 -9.13 0.63
N PRO A 124 -10.71 -8.71 1.38
CA PRO A 124 -10.32 -7.30 1.43
C PRO A 124 -9.78 -6.86 0.07
N PHE A 125 -10.48 -5.93 -0.60
CA PHE A 125 -9.98 -5.34 -1.84
C PHE A 125 -8.73 -4.51 -1.54
N THR A 126 -7.59 -5.00 -1.96
CA THR A 126 -6.28 -4.43 -1.62
C THR A 126 -5.48 -4.13 -2.87
N SER A 127 -4.87 -2.96 -2.94
CA SER A 127 -3.87 -2.60 -3.95
C SER A 127 -2.58 -2.12 -3.30
N ILE A 128 -1.46 -2.40 -3.96
CA ILE A 128 -0.13 -1.97 -3.55
C ILE A 128 0.61 -1.37 -4.74
N ASN A 129 1.20 -0.20 -4.54
CA ASN A 129 2.09 0.43 -5.51
C ASN A 129 3.54 0.25 -5.04
N TYR A 130 4.43 -0.06 -5.98
CA TYR A 130 5.85 -0.30 -5.73
C TYR A 130 6.65 -0.21 -7.03
N GLY A 131 7.98 -0.16 -6.94
CA GLY A 131 8.87 -0.18 -8.11
C GLY A 131 9.92 0.91 -8.14
N THR A 132 9.77 1.96 -7.33
CA THR A 132 10.61 3.16 -7.40
C THR A 132 11.73 3.22 -6.37
N CYS A 133 11.67 2.47 -5.27
CA CYS A 133 12.71 2.48 -4.26
C CYS A 133 14.00 1.80 -4.76
N THR A 134 15.10 2.55 -4.80
CA THR A 134 16.40 2.07 -5.28
C THR A 134 17.32 1.58 -4.16
N SER A 135 16.92 1.74 -2.89
CA SER A 135 17.70 1.19 -1.77
C SER A 135 17.73 -0.35 -1.83
N PRO A 136 18.78 -1.00 -1.30
CA PRO A 136 18.86 -2.46 -1.28
C PRO A 136 17.64 -3.10 -0.60
N GLU A 137 17.15 -2.49 0.47
CA GLU A 137 15.98 -2.93 1.21
C GLU A 137 14.70 -2.84 0.37
N GLY A 138 14.47 -1.67 -0.27
CA GLY A 138 13.32 -1.47 -1.14
C GLY A 138 13.35 -2.40 -2.36
N ARG A 139 14.52 -2.59 -2.97
CA ARG A 139 14.72 -3.56 -4.06
C ARG A 139 14.42 -4.99 -3.62
N LEU A 140 14.78 -5.37 -2.39
CA LEU A 140 14.41 -6.68 -1.82
C LEU A 140 12.90 -6.84 -1.72
N VAL A 141 12.19 -5.82 -1.24
CA VAL A 141 10.73 -5.82 -1.15
C VAL A 141 10.10 -5.94 -2.54
N ILE A 142 10.54 -5.11 -3.52
CA ILE A 142 10.03 -5.18 -4.90
C ILE A 142 10.22 -6.58 -5.48
N LYS A 143 11.42 -7.14 -5.32
CA LYS A 143 11.74 -8.48 -5.82
C LYS A 143 10.87 -9.54 -5.16
N ALA A 144 10.70 -9.49 -3.84
CA ALA A 144 9.87 -10.44 -3.11
C ALA A 144 8.40 -10.39 -3.56
N LEU A 145 7.86 -9.19 -3.82
CA LEU A 145 6.51 -9.00 -4.33
C LEU A 145 6.32 -9.63 -5.72
N ILE A 146 7.27 -9.40 -6.63
CA ILE A 146 7.21 -9.98 -7.98
C ILE A 146 7.36 -11.50 -7.93
N ASP A 147 8.33 -12.01 -7.15
CA ASP A 147 8.55 -13.46 -6.98
C ASP A 147 7.32 -14.14 -6.37
N GLY A 148 6.69 -13.50 -5.36
CA GLY A 148 5.47 -13.98 -4.74
C GLY A 148 4.29 -14.06 -5.71
N SER A 149 4.13 -13.06 -6.56
CA SER A 149 3.13 -13.06 -7.65
C SER A 149 3.39 -14.19 -8.63
N LEU A 150 4.63 -14.35 -9.11
CA LEU A 150 5.04 -15.42 -10.04
C LEU A 150 4.81 -16.82 -9.47
N LYS A 151 5.16 -17.01 -8.19
CA LYS A 151 5.00 -18.28 -7.48
C LYS A 151 3.53 -18.70 -7.40
N GLY A 152 2.64 -17.75 -7.25
CA GLY A 152 1.21 -17.97 -7.04
C GLY A 152 0.90 -18.56 -5.66
N THR A 153 -0.39 -18.65 -5.33
CA THR A 153 -0.88 -19.06 -4.02
C THR A 153 -1.43 -20.48 -4.00
N GLY A 154 -1.31 -21.10 -2.84
CA GLY A 154 -1.85 -22.43 -2.55
C GLY A 154 -1.12 -23.57 -3.28
N ARG A 155 -1.59 -24.79 -3.07
CA ARG A 155 -1.01 -26.03 -3.63
C ARG A 155 -0.97 -26.01 -5.18
N LEU A 156 -1.98 -25.42 -5.81
CA LEU A 156 -2.10 -25.37 -7.26
C LEU A 156 -1.38 -24.16 -7.88
N ARG A 157 -0.72 -23.33 -7.07
CA ARG A 157 -0.01 -22.12 -7.50
C ARG A 157 -0.84 -21.24 -8.43
N LYS A 158 -2.10 -21.01 -8.07
CA LYS A 158 -3.00 -20.14 -8.83
C LYS A 158 -2.59 -18.69 -8.69
N THR A 159 -2.94 -17.87 -9.68
CA THR A 159 -2.76 -16.42 -9.61
C THR A 159 -3.57 -15.86 -8.46
N SER A 160 -2.93 -15.08 -7.59
CA SER A 160 -3.59 -14.37 -6.52
C SER A 160 -4.44 -13.22 -7.07
N ILE A 161 -5.65 -13.05 -6.56
CA ILE A 161 -6.52 -11.93 -6.94
C ILE A 161 -6.02 -10.65 -6.25
N PHE A 162 -5.67 -10.75 -4.96
CA PHE A 162 -5.17 -9.65 -4.14
C PHE A 162 -3.76 -9.94 -3.60
N PRO A 163 -2.96 -8.89 -3.39
CA PRO A 163 -3.23 -7.49 -3.75
C PRO A 163 -3.15 -7.26 -5.26
N CYS A 164 -3.92 -6.29 -5.77
CA CYS A 164 -3.69 -5.73 -7.09
C CYS A 164 -2.30 -5.06 -7.08
N GLY A 165 -1.30 -5.71 -7.65
CA GLY A 165 0.04 -5.15 -7.76
C GLY A 165 0.11 -4.08 -8.83
N ILE A 166 0.70 -2.93 -8.52
CA ILE A 166 0.86 -1.80 -9.43
C ILE A 166 2.33 -1.41 -9.42
N PHE A 167 3.01 -1.67 -10.52
CA PHE A 167 4.41 -1.32 -10.70
C PHE A 167 4.53 0.11 -11.24
N GLN A 168 5.16 0.99 -10.46
CA GLN A 168 5.36 2.38 -10.82
C GLN A 168 6.55 2.51 -11.77
N ILE A 169 6.32 3.11 -12.95
CA ILE A 169 7.34 3.43 -13.95
C ILE A 169 7.77 4.87 -13.77
N MET A 170 9.09 5.09 -13.65
CA MET A 170 9.68 6.41 -13.42
C MET A 170 10.99 6.55 -14.21
N SER A 171 11.16 7.67 -14.91
CA SER A 171 12.39 8.01 -15.62
C SER A 171 13.59 8.10 -14.68
N GLY A 172 14.74 7.61 -15.12
CA GLY A 172 15.95 7.57 -14.29
C GLY A 172 15.96 6.49 -13.20
N VAL A 173 14.86 5.81 -12.96
CA VAL A 173 14.73 4.77 -11.92
C VAL A 173 14.58 3.37 -12.51
N ASN A 174 13.59 3.16 -13.38
CA ASN A 174 13.31 1.84 -13.95
C ASN A 174 12.80 1.88 -15.40
N LYS A 175 12.59 3.07 -15.98
CA LYS A 175 12.01 3.21 -17.32
C LYS A 175 13.00 2.82 -18.40
N GLU A 176 14.22 3.31 -18.34
CA GLU A 176 15.27 3.16 -19.35
C GLU A 176 16.26 2.03 -18.97
N PRO A 177 16.86 1.35 -19.96
CA PRO A 177 17.96 0.42 -19.73
C PRO A 177 19.14 1.09 -18.99
N GLY A 178 19.76 0.36 -18.06
CA GLY A 178 20.89 0.87 -17.27
C GLY A 178 20.49 1.66 -16.02
N THR A 179 19.22 1.94 -15.80
CA THR A 179 18.73 2.57 -14.57
C THR A 179 18.66 1.56 -13.41
N PRO A 180 18.71 2.03 -12.14
CA PRO A 180 18.88 1.15 -10.96
C PRO A 180 17.91 -0.02 -10.83
N ASN A 181 16.63 0.18 -11.19
CA ASN A 181 15.57 -0.82 -11.06
C ASN A 181 15.06 -1.36 -12.40
N TYR A 182 15.81 -1.19 -13.49
CA TYR A 182 15.40 -1.70 -14.80
C TYR A 182 15.28 -3.23 -14.84
N ASP A 183 16.16 -3.93 -14.12
CA ASP A 183 16.09 -5.38 -13.95
C ASP A 183 14.79 -5.83 -13.29
N LEU A 184 14.34 -5.10 -12.26
CA LEU A 184 13.08 -5.36 -11.57
C LEU A 184 11.87 -5.07 -12.47
N LYS A 185 11.93 -4.04 -13.32
CA LYS A 185 10.90 -3.82 -14.35
C LYS A 185 10.80 -5.01 -15.30
N ARG A 186 11.92 -5.55 -15.76
CA ARG A 186 11.91 -6.75 -16.63
C ARG A 186 11.27 -7.95 -15.95
N MET A 187 11.56 -8.15 -14.66
CA MET A 187 10.90 -9.20 -13.85
C MET A 187 9.39 -8.93 -13.71
N ALA A 188 8.98 -7.67 -13.50
CA ALA A 188 7.58 -7.29 -13.44
C ALA A 188 6.85 -7.60 -14.76
N LEU A 189 7.45 -7.27 -15.90
CA LEU A 189 6.89 -7.60 -17.23
C LEU A 189 6.74 -9.12 -17.43
N GLN A 190 7.72 -9.91 -17.00
CA GLN A 190 7.63 -11.37 -17.03
C GLN A 190 6.50 -11.88 -16.14
N SER A 191 6.32 -11.29 -14.95
CA SER A 191 5.21 -11.61 -14.06
C SER A 191 3.87 -11.29 -14.71
N THR A 192 3.72 -10.12 -15.33
CA THR A 192 2.49 -9.73 -16.02
C THR A 192 2.18 -10.68 -17.19
N ALA A 193 3.17 -11.06 -17.98
CA ALA A 193 2.99 -12.02 -19.07
C ALA A 193 2.51 -13.39 -18.59
N THR A 194 2.83 -13.79 -17.36
CA THR A 194 2.50 -15.11 -16.81
C THR A 194 1.24 -15.07 -15.91
N ARG A 195 1.05 -13.99 -15.16
CA ARG A 195 0.06 -13.88 -14.08
C ARG A 195 -0.94 -12.74 -14.23
N LEU A 196 -0.81 -11.91 -15.26
CA LEU A 196 -1.57 -10.67 -15.50
C LEU A 196 -1.31 -9.56 -14.46
N TYR A 197 -0.39 -9.75 -13.53
CA TYR A 197 0.06 -8.79 -12.53
C TYR A 197 1.59 -8.66 -12.52
N PRO A 198 2.12 -7.47 -12.19
CA PRO A 198 1.43 -6.24 -11.81
C PRO A 198 0.84 -5.47 -13.01
N ASN A 199 -0.09 -4.54 -12.72
CA ASN A 199 -0.43 -3.42 -13.59
C ASN A 199 0.67 -2.35 -13.52
N TYR A 200 0.59 -1.33 -14.37
CA TYR A 200 1.63 -0.29 -14.43
C TYR A 200 1.03 1.10 -14.24
N ALA A 201 1.74 1.96 -13.48
CA ALA A 201 1.44 3.37 -13.29
C ALA A 201 2.64 4.21 -13.74
N ASN A 202 2.41 5.21 -14.59
CA ASN A 202 3.46 6.12 -15.03
C ASN A 202 3.56 7.31 -14.08
N VAL A 203 4.63 7.38 -13.27
CA VAL A 203 4.86 8.49 -12.34
C VAL A 203 5.06 9.81 -13.08
N ASP A 204 5.66 9.76 -14.27
CA ASP A 204 5.95 10.92 -15.12
C ASP A 204 4.76 11.38 -15.98
N TRP A 205 3.56 10.86 -15.70
CA TRP A 205 2.37 11.30 -16.41
C TRP A 205 2.12 12.80 -16.20
N SER A 206 1.76 13.50 -17.28
CA SER A 206 1.57 14.97 -17.27
C SER A 206 0.54 15.44 -16.23
N GLY A 207 -0.48 14.64 -15.94
CA GLY A 207 -1.45 14.92 -14.86
C GLY A 207 -0.89 14.82 -13.44
N ASN A 208 0.35 14.31 -13.27
CA ASN A 208 1.09 14.29 -12.01
C ASN A 208 2.21 15.35 -11.98
N ALA A 209 2.18 16.33 -12.87
CA ALA A 209 3.20 17.37 -12.91
C ALA A 209 3.37 18.08 -11.55
N GLY A 210 4.62 18.40 -11.20
CA GLY A 210 4.95 19.06 -9.93
C GLY A 210 5.08 18.11 -8.73
N TYR A 211 5.16 16.79 -8.96
CA TYR A 211 5.54 15.88 -7.88
C TYR A 211 7.02 16.08 -7.49
N ASP A 212 7.35 15.82 -6.23
CA ASP A 212 8.72 15.90 -5.74
C ASP A 212 9.43 14.56 -5.96
N VAL A 213 10.53 14.58 -6.74
CA VAL A 213 11.35 13.38 -7.01
C VAL A 213 12.03 12.82 -5.76
N ASN A 214 12.11 13.58 -4.67
CA ASN A 214 12.68 13.15 -3.40
C ASN A 214 11.63 12.72 -2.37
N ASP A 215 10.34 12.91 -2.67
CA ASP A 215 9.24 12.53 -1.79
C ASP A 215 8.33 11.48 -2.46
N PRO A 216 8.51 10.19 -2.12
CA PRO A 216 7.67 9.10 -2.64
C PRO A 216 6.17 9.27 -2.37
N CYS A 217 5.79 10.06 -1.34
CA CYS A 217 4.39 10.33 -1.03
C CYS A 217 3.67 11.14 -2.13
N THR A 218 4.44 11.79 -3.01
CA THR A 218 3.93 12.60 -4.14
C THR A 218 3.87 11.84 -5.46
N TYR A 219 4.44 10.63 -5.52
CA TYR A 219 4.48 9.85 -6.76
C TYR A 219 3.09 9.42 -7.18
N PHE A 220 2.85 9.43 -8.50
CA PHE A 220 1.60 8.92 -9.04
C PHE A 220 1.37 7.48 -8.62
N SER A 221 0.27 7.25 -7.93
CA SER A 221 -0.13 5.95 -7.42
C SER A 221 -1.64 5.79 -7.53
N THR A 222 -2.09 4.58 -7.73
CA THR A 222 -3.50 4.29 -7.82
C THR A 222 -4.05 3.69 -6.53
N MET A 223 -5.29 4.03 -6.22
CA MET A 223 -6.13 3.35 -5.23
C MET A 223 -7.01 2.34 -5.96
N GLY A 224 -7.10 1.13 -5.44
CA GLY A 224 -7.72 0.04 -6.18
C GLY A 224 -6.93 -0.21 -7.47
N CYS A 225 -7.62 -0.32 -8.61
CA CYS A 225 -6.96 -0.62 -9.87
C CYS A 225 -6.60 0.62 -10.70
N ARG A 226 -7.38 1.73 -10.62
CA ARG A 226 -7.22 2.87 -11.54
C ARG A 226 -7.55 4.24 -10.97
N THR A 227 -8.16 4.35 -9.79
CA THR A 227 -8.46 5.63 -9.16
C THR A 227 -7.19 6.24 -8.58
N ALA A 228 -6.96 7.53 -8.81
CA ALA A 228 -5.81 8.24 -8.26
C ALA A 228 -6.24 9.52 -7.55
N ASN A 229 -5.54 9.87 -6.49
CA ASN A 229 -5.70 11.17 -5.84
C ASN A 229 -5.07 12.26 -6.72
N GLY A 230 -5.84 13.28 -7.07
CA GLY A 230 -5.35 14.50 -7.70
C GLY A 230 -4.66 15.45 -6.71
N TRP A 231 -4.45 16.67 -7.15
CA TRP A 231 -3.98 17.76 -6.30
C TRP A 231 -4.99 18.03 -5.18
N ASP A 232 -4.49 18.16 -3.95
CA ASP A 232 -5.31 18.54 -2.80
C ASP A 232 -5.23 20.04 -2.53
N ILE A 233 -6.38 20.72 -2.66
CA ILE A 233 -6.51 22.17 -2.41
C ILE A 233 -6.55 22.51 -0.91
N ASN A 234 -6.72 21.52 -0.04
CA ASN A 234 -6.88 21.69 1.39
C ASN A 234 -5.54 21.62 2.16
N GLY A 235 -4.41 21.65 1.46
CA GLY A 235 -3.09 21.85 2.05
C GLY A 235 -2.11 20.66 1.94
N LEU A 236 -2.51 19.49 1.42
CA LEU A 236 -1.60 18.37 1.18
C LEU A 236 -0.98 18.37 -0.23
N GLY A 237 -1.46 19.24 -1.14
CA GLY A 237 -0.86 19.38 -2.47
C GLY A 237 -0.80 18.07 -3.26
N GLN A 238 0.39 17.68 -3.72
CA GLN A 238 0.62 16.44 -4.48
C GLN A 238 0.65 15.17 -3.64
N ARG A 239 0.59 15.25 -2.31
CA ARG A 239 0.65 14.06 -1.46
C ARG A 239 -0.48 13.08 -1.82
N LYS A 240 -0.13 11.82 -2.05
CA LYS A 240 -1.06 10.74 -2.46
C LYS A 240 -1.44 9.82 -1.32
N ASP A 241 -0.53 9.59 -0.38
CA ASP A 241 -0.74 8.68 0.74
C ASP A 241 -1.60 9.28 1.86
N GLY A 242 -2.22 8.41 2.64
CA GLY A 242 -3.10 8.80 3.75
C GLY A 242 -4.41 9.47 3.31
N ARG A 243 -4.71 9.50 2.02
CA ARG A 243 -5.94 10.04 1.42
C ARG A 243 -6.75 8.89 0.81
N GLY A 244 -8.05 9.07 0.63
CA GLY A 244 -8.88 8.02 0.06
C GLY A 244 -10.23 8.51 -0.44
N ASN A 245 -10.98 7.62 -1.08
CA ASN A 245 -12.39 7.84 -1.39
C ASN A 245 -13.20 7.73 -0.10
N ILE A 246 -13.94 8.78 0.21
CA ILE A 246 -14.76 8.84 1.42
C ILE A 246 -16.07 8.09 1.18
N CYS A 247 -16.73 8.39 0.06
CA CYS A 247 -17.93 7.71 -0.37
C CYS A 247 -18.11 7.81 -1.89
N PRO A 248 -18.56 6.74 -2.57
CA PRO A 248 -18.93 6.76 -3.97
C PRO A 248 -20.45 6.81 -4.15
N VAL A 249 -20.87 7.42 -5.27
CA VAL A 249 -22.20 7.27 -5.87
C VAL A 249 -22.02 6.95 -7.34
N THR A 250 -22.84 6.09 -7.89
CA THR A 250 -22.77 5.72 -9.32
C THR A 250 -24.07 6.07 -10.03
N VAL A 251 -24.00 6.82 -11.12
CA VAL A 251 -25.11 7.07 -12.04
C VAL A 251 -25.11 5.97 -13.11
N ILE A 252 -26.25 5.31 -13.29
CA ILE A 252 -26.39 4.23 -14.27
C ILE A 252 -26.87 4.82 -15.60
N MET A 253 -25.94 5.20 -16.45
CA MET A 253 -26.19 5.85 -17.73
C MET A 253 -27.16 5.08 -18.66
N PRO A 254 -27.04 3.75 -18.85
CA PRO A 254 -27.99 3.01 -19.69
C PRO A 254 -29.44 3.13 -19.22
N THR A 255 -29.67 3.19 -17.90
CA THR A 255 -31.03 3.36 -17.36
C THR A 255 -31.63 4.72 -17.75
N LEU A 256 -30.81 5.78 -17.69
CA LEU A 256 -31.26 7.12 -18.10
C LEU A 256 -31.55 7.18 -19.60
N ALA A 257 -30.69 6.55 -20.42
CA ALA A 257 -30.92 6.45 -21.85
C ALA A 257 -32.25 5.73 -22.20
N MET A 258 -32.49 4.58 -21.54
CA MET A 258 -33.78 3.87 -21.71
C MET A 258 -34.97 4.68 -21.25
N GLN A 259 -34.84 5.48 -20.19
CA GLN A 259 -35.91 6.38 -19.75
C GLN A 259 -36.19 7.47 -20.77
N ALA A 260 -35.14 8.06 -21.38
CA ALA A 260 -35.28 9.07 -22.41
C ALA A 260 -35.99 8.53 -23.67
N VAL A 261 -35.55 7.36 -24.15
CA VAL A 261 -36.21 6.71 -25.30
C VAL A 261 -37.69 6.42 -25.01
N LYS A 262 -37.99 5.84 -23.85
CA LYS A 262 -39.36 5.50 -23.45
C LYS A 262 -40.26 6.75 -23.37
N HIS A 263 -39.72 7.89 -22.96
CA HIS A 263 -40.44 9.14 -22.87
C HIS A 263 -40.97 9.56 -24.26
N TYR A 264 -40.15 9.51 -25.30
CA TYR A 264 -40.51 9.89 -26.65
C TYR A 264 -41.27 8.79 -27.43
N GLU A 265 -41.15 7.53 -27.08
CA GLU A 265 -42.04 6.48 -27.60
C GLU A 265 -43.52 6.74 -27.25
N THR A 266 -43.74 7.40 -26.12
CA THR A 266 -45.10 7.71 -25.64
C THR A 266 -45.62 9.09 -26.06
N MET A 267 -44.75 9.98 -26.57
CA MET A 267 -45.08 11.34 -27.01
C MET A 267 -44.36 11.69 -28.35
N PRO A 268 -44.73 11.08 -29.48
CA PRO A 268 -44.04 11.37 -30.73
C PRO A 268 -44.41 12.79 -31.24
N CYS A 269 -43.49 13.73 -31.09
CA CYS A 269 -43.55 15.09 -31.59
C CYS A 269 -42.17 15.61 -31.95
N GLY A 270 -41.93 16.07 -33.16
CA GLY A 270 -40.65 16.66 -33.56
C GLY A 270 -39.57 15.67 -34.05
N ASP A 271 -38.29 16.08 -34.01
CA ASP A 271 -37.14 15.22 -34.32
C ASP A 271 -36.85 14.33 -33.11
N VAL A 272 -37.39 13.12 -33.16
CA VAL A 272 -37.37 12.17 -32.03
C VAL A 272 -35.95 11.83 -31.56
N GLU A 273 -34.95 11.86 -32.46
CA GLU A 273 -33.59 11.53 -32.09
C GLU A 273 -32.91 12.69 -31.33
N GLU A 274 -33.01 13.92 -31.85
CA GLU A 274 -32.44 15.11 -31.22
C GLU A 274 -33.10 15.40 -29.87
N ASP A 275 -34.44 15.34 -29.82
CA ASP A 275 -35.24 15.54 -28.61
C ASP A 275 -34.94 14.49 -27.54
N THR A 276 -34.70 13.21 -27.92
CA THR A 276 -34.34 12.14 -27.02
C THR A 276 -32.94 12.39 -26.37
N ILE A 277 -31.99 12.87 -27.15
CA ILE A 277 -30.65 13.23 -26.65
C ILE A 277 -30.74 14.42 -25.69
N GLU A 278 -31.48 15.46 -26.05
CA GLU A 278 -31.66 16.62 -25.18
C GLU A 278 -32.30 16.21 -23.83
N PHE A 279 -33.35 15.42 -23.86
CA PHE A 279 -34.01 14.95 -22.65
C PHE A 279 -33.11 14.03 -21.81
N PHE A 280 -32.30 13.17 -22.46
CA PHE A 280 -31.29 12.40 -21.77
C PHE A 280 -30.28 13.29 -21.03
N MET A 281 -29.83 14.39 -21.66
CA MET A 281 -28.90 15.32 -21.03
C MET A 281 -29.55 16.07 -19.86
N GLN A 282 -30.83 16.41 -19.94
CA GLN A 282 -31.58 16.98 -18.82
C GLN A 282 -31.72 16.00 -17.67
N LEU A 283 -32.06 14.74 -17.94
CA LEU A 283 -32.09 13.69 -16.91
C LEU A 283 -30.74 13.48 -16.25
N LEU A 284 -29.67 13.48 -17.05
CA LEU A 284 -28.31 13.33 -16.55
C LEU A 284 -27.93 14.50 -15.64
N ASP A 285 -28.22 15.74 -16.02
CA ASP A 285 -27.95 16.93 -15.19
C ASP A 285 -28.64 16.82 -13.82
N VAL A 286 -29.92 16.47 -13.80
CA VAL A 286 -30.69 16.25 -12.57
C VAL A 286 -30.04 15.17 -11.72
N LYS A 287 -29.63 14.03 -12.30
CA LYS A 287 -29.01 12.91 -11.57
C LYS A 287 -27.63 13.22 -11.06
N ILE A 288 -26.84 14.04 -11.74
CA ILE A 288 -25.55 14.54 -11.25
C ILE A 288 -25.76 15.42 -10.00
N HIS A 289 -26.75 16.31 -10.01
CA HIS A 289 -27.06 17.13 -8.84
C HIS A 289 -27.58 16.32 -7.66
N GLU A 290 -28.49 15.37 -7.88
CA GLU A 290 -28.93 14.43 -6.84
C GLU A 290 -27.75 13.62 -6.25
N ALA A 291 -26.88 13.11 -7.10
CA ALA A 291 -25.69 12.36 -6.68
C ALA A 291 -24.71 13.22 -5.85
N LYS A 292 -24.50 14.47 -6.26
CA LYS A 292 -23.70 15.46 -5.51
C LYS A 292 -24.30 15.67 -4.10
N ASP A 293 -25.61 15.90 -4.02
CA ASP A 293 -26.27 16.15 -2.74
C ASP A 293 -26.19 14.92 -1.81
N MET A 294 -26.39 13.72 -2.35
CA MET A 294 -26.18 12.46 -1.62
C MET A 294 -24.74 12.29 -1.11
N LEU A 295 -23.74 12.66 -1.91
CA LEU A 295 -22.34 12.58 -1.51
C LEU A 295 -22.02 13.55 -0.37
N LEU A 296 -22.52 14.78 -0.44
CA LEU A 296 -22.34 15.79 0.59
C LEU A 296 -23.04 15.39 1.90
N GLU A 297 -24.26 14.88 1.84
CA GLU A 297 -24.98 14.38 3.02
C GLU A 297 -24.22 13.24 3.71
N ARG A 298 -23.74 12.27 2.93
CA ARG A 298 -22.90 11.16 3.45
C ARG A 298 -21.60 11.66 4.06
N PHE A 299 -20.94 12.61 3.42
CA PHE A 299 -19.72 13.22 3.94
C PHE A 299 -19.96 13.87 5.31
N GLU A 300 -21.02 14.69 5.42
CA GLU A 300 -21.39 15.34 6.68
C GLU A 300 -21.71 14.32 7.78
N TYR A 301 -22.48 13.28 7.42
CA TYR A 301 -22.79 12.19 8.36
C TYR A 301 -21.53 11.47 8.86
N ILE A 302 -20.58 11.13 7.95
CA ILE A 302 -19.32 10.49 8.34
C ILE A 302 -18.49 11.43 9.22
N CYS A 303 -18.39 12.70 8.87
CA CYS A 303 -17.66 13.71 9.65
C CYS A 303 -18.25 13.94 11.05
N SER A 304 -19.52 13.65 11.27
CA SER A 304 -20.16 13.76 12.59
C SER A 304 -19.84 12.60 13.54
N GLN A 305 -19.17 11.54 13.03
CA GLN A 305 -18.83 10.38 13.86
C GLN A 305 -17.58 10.64 14.71
N SER A 306 -17.45 9.91 15.82
CA SER A 306 -16.23 9.92 16.63
C SER A 306 -15.09 9.17 15.94
N SER A 307 -13.85 9.62 16.16
CA SER A 307 -12.64 8.89 15.73
C SER A 307 -12.59 7.45 16.27
N SER A 308 -13.23 7.19 17.41
CA SER A 308 -13.32 5.86 18.01
C SER A 308 -14.07 4.85 17.15
N ALA A 309 -14.94 5.30 16.23
CA ALA A 309 -15.63 4.42 15.27
C ALA A 309 -14.66 3.73 14.30
N ALA A 310 -13.49 4.34 14.03
CA ALA A 310 -12.42 3.77 13.21
C ALA A 310 -11.04 4.11 13.81
N LYS A 311 -10.85 3.74 15.08
CA LYS A 311 -9.69 4.10 15.91
C LYS A 311 -8.36 3.84 15.19
N PHE A 312 -8.18 2.66 14.57
CA PHE A 312 -6.96 2.33 13.85
C PHE A 312 -6.64 3.32 12.73
N MET A 313 -7.63 3.78 11.97
CA MET A 313 -7.42 4.70 10.86
C MET A 313 -6.96 6.09 11.31
N TYR A 314 -7.51 6.59 12.40
CA TYR A 314 -7.25 7.95 12.85
C TYR A 314 -6.09 8.05 13.86
N GLU A 315 -6.02 7.13 14.82
CA GLU A 315 -5.04 7.22 15.91
C GLU A 315 -3.64 6.70 15.55
N ASN A 316 -3.51 5.90 14.48
CA ASN A 316 -2.22 5.35 14.04
C ASN A 316 -1.59 6.09 12.85
N GLY A 317 -1.98 7.34 12.58
CA GLY A 317 -1.40 8.15 11.51
C GLY A 317 -1.67 7.64 10.09
N THR A 318 -2.67 6.76 9.90
CA THR A 318 -3.02 6.19 8.59
C THR A 318 -3.66 7.23 7.67
N MET A 319 -4.43 8.16 8.25
CA MET A 319 -5.08 9.25 7.53
C MET A 319 -4.26 10.52 7.62
N ALA A 320 -3.86 11.06 6.47
CA ALA A 320 -3.13 12.31 6.39
C ALA A 320 -4.01 13.49 6.83
N GLY A 321 -3.40 14.45 7.52
CA GLY A 321 -4.07 15.68 7.95
C GLY A 321 -4.98 15.54 9.18
N TYR A 322 -5.03 14.38 9.85
CA TYR A 322 -5.77 14.22 11.09
C TYR A 322 -5.15 15.06 12.21
N ASP A 323 -5.94 15.87 12.87
CA ASP A 323 -5.51 16.81 13.94
C ASP A 323 -5.56 16.22 15.36
N GLY A 324 -5.95 14.94 15.48
CA GLY A 324 -6.11 14.26 16.77
C GLY A 324 -7.46 14.50 17.46
N LYS A 325 -8.38 15.24 16.87
CA LYS A 325 -9.67 15.63 17.49
C LYS A 325 -10.86 15.34 16.56
N ASP A 326 -10.87 15.96 15.39
CA ASP A 326 -11.99 15.92 14.46
C ASP A 326 -11.59 15.15 13.19
N ILE A 327 -12.35 14.09 12.89
CA ILE A 327 -12.09 13.29 11.68
C ILE A 327 -12.27 14.08 10.40
N ARG A 328 -13.03 15.16 10.40
CA ARG A 328 -13.16 16.09 9.27
C ARG A 328 -11.80 16.66 8.85
N SER A 329 -10.88 16.88 9.80
CA SER A 329 -9.53 17.37 9.51
C SER A 329 -8.78 16.49 8.54
N ALA A 330 -8.99 15.15 8.60
CA ALA A 330 -8.45 14.18 7.65
C ALA A 330 -9.35 14.02 6.41
N LEU A 331 -10.66 13.89 6.60
CA LEU A 331 -11.58 13.56 5.50
C LEU A 331 -11.70 14.64 4.45
N LYS A 332 -11.49 15.92 4.80
CA LYS A 332 -11.46 17.04 3.84
C LYS A 332 -10.40 16.87 2.73
N HIS A 333 -9.38 16.04 2.95
CA HIS A 333 -8.34 15.71 1.98
C HIS A 333 -8.70 14.52 1.08
N GLY A 334 -9.81 13.85 1.37
CA GLY A 334 -10.31 12.73 0.60
C GLY A 334 -11.07 13.15 -0.65
N THR A 335 -11.54 12.17 -1.39
CA THR A 335 -12.29 12.35 -2.63
C THR A 335 -13.72 11.84 -2.46
N LEU A 336 -14.69 12.62 -2.92
CA LEU A 336 -16.06 12.17 -3.15
C LEU A 336 -16.14 11.71 -4.62
N ALA A 337 -16.51 10.46 -4.85
CA ALA A 337 -16.44 9.87 -6.18
C ALA A 337 -17.85 9.74 -6.81
N LEU A 338 -18.02 10.28 -8.00
CA LEU A 338 -19.19 10.13 -8.84
C LEU A 338 -18.85 9.27 -10.07
#